data_5afeda9613790af408c4ccd4414b4844
#
_entry.id   5afeda9613790af408c4ccd4414b4844
#
_cell.length_a   1.000
_cell.length_b   1.000
_cell.length_c   1.000
_cell.angle_alpha   90.00
_cell.angle_beta   90.00
_cell.angle_gamma   90.00
#
_symmetry.space_group_name_H-M   'P 1'
#
loop_
_entity.id
_entity.type
_entity.pdbx_description
1 polymer ?
#
loop_
_entity_poly.entity_id
_entity_poly.type
_entity_poly.pdbx_seq_one_letter_code
_entity_poly.pdbx_strand_id
1 'polypeptide(L)'
;MRFVVTAMSYTLFGIGALVLTLLVLPVLRLLPQKRCQKLSRSLLSRAMRFFVAVMSGTKGMTYEIHGAEKLGQPGQLIVANHPTLLDAVFLIAFTPQAVCVAKHAMFRNPLTRSVVAAAGYVSNELTADMIEQAAGVLAAGQCLIMFPEATRSRAGQPLSFHRGAANVGIRAARQVTPVYIRCQPITLTKGEPWYRVPARRPHFSLIVGDDLDLDEFRTMPSIPLASRAFNERMRENFESELNRLGGYTAPRTGASTGDAESRQIG
;
A
#
# COMPACT_ATOMS: atom_id res chain seq x y z
N MET A 1 -27.58 -2.44 12.12
CA MET A 1 -26.79 -3.63 12.45
C MET A 1 -25.33 -3.50 11.93
N ARG A 2 -25.05 -3.25 10.64
CA ARG A 2 -23.65 -3.15 10.11
C ARG A 2 -22.84 -2.03 10.74
N PHE A 3 -23.42 -0.86 10.99
CA PHE A 3 -22.72 0.24 11.69
C PHE A 3 -22.19 -0.20 13.06
N VAL A 4 -23.05 -0.86 13.86
CA VAL A 4 -22.66 -1.35 15.21
C VAL A 4 -21.51 -2.35 15.11
N VAL A 5 -21.62 -3.31 14.20
CA VAL A 5 -20.59 -4.33 13.96
C VAL A 5 -19.27 -3.70 13.53
N THR A 6 -19.32 -2.74 12.59
CA THR A 6 -18.13 -2.03 12.14
C THR A 6 -17.51 -1.22 13.28
N ALA A 7 -18.31 -0.47 14.02
CA ALA A 7 -17.84 0.31 15.17
C ALA A 7 -17.20 -0.59 16.24
N MET A 8 -17.82 -1.71 16.58
CA MET A 8 -17.26 -2.70 17.52
C MET A 8 -15.92 -3.27 17.02
N SER A 9 -15.83 -3.60 15.73
CA SER A 9 -14.58 -4.13 15.14
C SER A 9 -13.45 -3.10 15.19
N TYR A 10 -13.73 -1.85 14.87
CA TYR A 10 -12.74 -0.77 14.98
C TYR A 10 -12.36 -0.46 16.43
N THR A 11 -13.32 -0.51 17.36
CA THR A 11 -13.05 -0.35 18.80
C THR A 11 -12.14 -1.47 19.30
N LEU A 12 -12.47 -2.72 18.98
CA LEU A 12 -11.64 -3.87 19.33
C LEU A 12 -10.21 -3.74 18.76
N PHE A 13 -10.12 -3.33 17.50
CA PHE A 13 -8.81 -3.07 16.86
C PHE A 13 -8.06 -1.92 17.55
N GLY A 14 -8.73 -0.84 17.89
CA GLY A 14 -8.15 0.29 18.61
C GLY A 14 -7.63 -0.09 20.00
N ILE A 15 -8.41 -0.87 20.77
CA ILE A 15 -8.00 -1.40 22.07
C ILE A 15 -6.79 -2.33 21.90
N GLY A 16 -6.85 -3.25 20.93
CA GLY A 16 -5.72 -4.14 20.64
C GLY A 16 -4.46 -3.39 20.26
N ALA A 17 -4.57 -2.35 19.43
CA ALA A 17 -3.46 -1.48 19.06
C ALA A 17 -2.89 -0.71 20.27
N LEU A 18 -3.74 -0.25 21.18
CA LEU A 18 -3.34 0.43 22.41
C LEU A 18 -2.58 -0.53 23.33
N VAL A 19 -3.11 -1.73 23.57
CA VAL A 19 -2.46 -2.79 24.37
C VAL A 19 -1.09 -3.14 23.77
N LEU A 20 -1.04 -3.36 22.46
CA LEU A 20 0.19 -3.63 21.75
C LEU A 20 1.21 -2.51 21.95
N THR A 21 0.79 -1.27 21.78
CA THR A 21 1.67 -0.08 21.86
C THR A 21 2.18 0.19 23.26
N LEU A 22 1.32 0.05 24.28
CA LEU A 22 1.65 0.45 25.64
C LEU A 22 2.27 -0.68 26.49
N LEU A 23 1.91 -1.94 26.21
CA LEU A 23 2.36 -3.06 27.04
C LEU A 23 3.37 -3.95 26.32
N VAL A 24 3.09 -4.34 25.09
CA VAL A 24 3.89 -5.36 24.41
C VAL A 24 5.15 -4.76 23.77
N LEU A 25 5.03 -3.67 23.02
CA LEU A 25 6.17 -3.08 22.32
C LEU A 25 7.29 -2.54 23.25
N PRO A 26 7.01 -1.92 24.40
CA PRO A 26 8.07 -1.55 25.34
C PRO A 26 8.90 -2.74 25.79
N VAL A 27 8.25 -3.88 26.09
CA VAL A 27 8.95 -5.11 26.47
C VAL A 27 9.80 -5.66 25.32
N LEU A 28 9.26 -5.68 24.11
CA LEU A 28 10.02 -6.13 22.92
C LEU A 28 11.26 -5.26 22.65
N ARG A 29 11.23 -3.98 23.01
CA ARG A 29 12.38 -3.07 22.85
C ARG A 29 13.56 -3.38 23.75
N LEU A 30 13.38 -4.19 24.79
CA LEU A 30 14.48 -4.70 25.61
C LEU A 30 15.29 -5.79 24.90
N LEU A 31 14.77 -6.34 23.79
CA LEU A 31 15.45 -7.33 22.98
C LEU A 31 16.43 -6.68 21.99
N PRO A 32 17.45 -7.42 21.52
CA PRO A 32 18.30 -6.97 20.42
C PRO A 32 17.48 -6.54 19.22
N GLN A 33 17.87 -5.44 18.57
CA GLN A 33 17.10 -4.75 17.53
C GLN A 33 16.51 -5.69 16.45
N LYS A 34 17.32 -6.62 15.92
CA LYS A 34 16.86 -7.59 14.91
C LYS A 34 15.73 -8.50 15.42
N ARG A 35 15.82 -8.95 16.68
CA ARG A 35 14.76 -9.78 17.31
C ARG A 35 13.51 -8.96 17.57
N CYS A 36 13.66 -7.75 18.10
CA CYS A 36 12.55 -6.81 18.31
C CYS A 36 11.79 -6.58 17.02
N GLN A 37 12.46 -6.22 15.93
CA GLN A 37 11.84 -5.99 14.62
C GLN A 37 11.10 -7.23 14.11
N LYS A 38 11.74 -8.40 14.16
CA LYS A 38 11.15 -9.66 13.70
C LYS A 38 9.88 -10.02 14.47
N LEU A 39 9.91 -9.93 15.79
CA LEU A 39 8.75 -10.23 16.65
C LEU A 39 7.64 -9.19 16.45
N SER A 40 7.99 -7.91 16.38
CA SER A 40 7.03 -6.83 16.15
C SER A 40 6.30 -7.01 14.82
N ARG A 41 7.01 -7.31 13.72
CA ARG A 41 6.37 -7.57 12.42
C ARG A 41 5.48 -8.80 12.44
N SER A 42 5.92 -9.91 13.07
CA SER A 42 5.07 -11.10 13.24
C SER A 42 3.80 -10.79 14.02
N LEU A 43 3.92 -10.01 15.09
CA LEU A 43 2.78 -9.65 15.92
C LEU A 43 1.83 -8.72 15.19
N LEU A 44 2.36 -7.71 14.48
CA LEU A 44 1.56 -6.82 13.63
C LEU A 44 0.82 -7.60 12.54
N SER A 45 1.50 -8.50 11.84
CA SER A 45 0.87 -9.32 10.81
C SER A 45 -0.27 -10.17 11.39
N ARG A 46 -0.08 -10.80 12.55
CA ARG A 46 -1.13 -11.57 13.23
C ARG A 46 -2.30 -10.69 13.68
N ALA A 47 -2.02 -9.50 14.24
CA ALA A 47 -3.04 -8.55 14.65
C ALA A 47 -3.86 -8.05 13.46
N MET A 48 -3.22 -7.72 12.33
CA MET A 48 -3.90 -7.32 11.09
C MET A 48 -4.74 -8.47 10.53
N ARG A 49 -4.19 -9.69 10.52
CA ARG A 49 -4.94 -10.89 10.07
C ARG A 49 -6.15 -11.16 10.95
N PHE A 50 -6.02 -11.04 12.26
CA PHE A 50 -7.13 -11.16 13.20
C PHE A 50 -8.21 -10.10 12.92
N PHE A 51 -7.81 -8.85 12.73
CA PHE A 51 -8.75 -7.78 12.38
C PHE A 51 -9.50 -8.07 11.08
N VAL A 52 -8.80 -8.49 10.03
CA VAL A 52 -9.41 -8.90 8.75
C VAL A 52 -10.40 -10.05 8.97
N ALA A 53 -10.04 -11.05 9.77
CA ALA A 53 -10.90 -12.18 10.09
C ALA A 53 -12.17 -11.76 10.85
N VAL A 54 -12.04 -10.87 11.84
CA VAL A 54 -13.17 -10.30 12.58
C VAL A 54 -14.10 -9.54 11.65
N MET A 55 -13.55 -8.62 10.83
CA MET A 55 -14.35 -7.82 9.88
C MET A 55 -15.10 -8.69 8.86
N SER A 56 -14.47 -9.75 8.38
CA SER A 56 -15.08 -10.68 7.43
C SER A 56 -16.11 -11.57 8.12
N GLY A 57 -15.78 -12.16 9.26
CA GLY A 57 -16.67 -13.05 10.03
C GLY A 57 -17.94 -12.35 10.55
N THR A 58 -17.81 -11.08 10.93
CA THR A 58 -18.94 -10.24 11.35
C THR A 58 -19.73 -9.65 10.18
N LYS A 59 -19.40 -10.04 8.94
CA LYS A 59 -20.04 -9.55 7.70
C LYS A 59 -19.89 -8.03 7.48
N GLY A 60 -18.88 -7.40 8.08
CA GLY A 60 -18.52 -6.00 7.86
C GLY A 60 -17.97 -5.78 6.46
N MET A 61 -17.18 -6.72 5.96
CA MET A 61 -16.65 -6.75 4.59
C MET A 61 -16.55 -8.18 4.07
N THR A 62 -16.23 -8.34 2.78
CA THR A 62 -15.72 -9.57 2.19
C THR A 62 -14.42 -9.30 1.48
N TYR A 63 -13.59 -10.31 1.28
CA TYR A 63 -12.36 -10.16 0.53
C TYR A 63 -11.97 -11.45 -0.19
N GLU A 64 -11.15 -11.28 -1.21
CA GLU A 64 -10.44 -12.36 -1.91
C GLU A 64 -9.01 -11.91 -2.18
N ILE A 65 -8.09 -12.88 -2.20
CA ILE A 65 -6.69 -12.63 -2.50
C ILE A 65 -6.24 -13.72 -3.47
N HIS A 66 -5.77 -13.31 -4.64
CA HIS A 66 -5.22 -14.20 -5.64
C HIS A 66 -3.71 -14.02 -5.75
N GLY A 67 -2.95 -15.11 -5.72
CA GLY A 67 -1.49 -15.09 -5.81
C GLY A 67 -0.76 -14.74 -4.52
N ALA A 68 -1.40 -14.90 -3.35
CA ALA A 68 -0.78 -14.57 -2.05
C ALA A 68 0.52 -15.35 -1.79
N GLU A 69 0.69 -16.52 -2.38
CA GLU A 69 1.90 -17.36 -2.30
C GLU A 69 3.13 -16.72 -2.95
N LYS A 70 2.93 -15.75 -3.85
CA LYS A 70 4.01 -14.96 -4.47
C LYS A 70 4.58 -13.90 -3.55
N LEU A 71 3.91 -13.58 -2.43
CA LEU A 71 4.31 -12.51 -1.52
C LEU A 71 5.32 -12.95 -0.47
N GLY A 72 6.19 -12.03 -0.04
CA GLY A 72 7.14 -12.25 1.05
C GLY A 72 8.45 -12.90 0.63
N GLN A 73 8.79 -12.86 -0.65
CA GLN A 73 10.05 -13.39 -1.17
C GLN A 73 11.25 -12.54 -0.73
N PRO A 74 12.44 -13.13 -0.58
CA PRO A 74 13.64 -12.40 -0.20
C PRO A 74 14.03 -11.31 -1.21
N GLY A 75 14.19 -10.07 -0.75
CA GLY A 75 14.55 -8.93 -1.59
C GLY A 75 13.42 -8.44 -2.52
N GLN A 76 12.17 -8.84 -2.24
CA GLN A 76 10.99 -8.46 -3.00
C GLN A 76 10.54 -7.04 -2.64
N LEU A 77 10.33 -6.21 -3.65
CA LEU A 77 9.59 -4.96 -3.54
C LEU A 77 8.15 -5.19 -3.97
N ILE A 78 7.23 -5.13 -3.03
CA ILE A 78 5.79 -5.16 -3.31
C ILE A 78 5.33 -3.73 -3.54
N VAL A 79 4.78 -3.45 -4.71
CA VAL A 79 4.16 -2.17 -5.04
C VAL A 79 2.65 -2.36 -5.19
N ALA A 80 1.87 -1.45 -4.60
CA ALA A 80 0.40 -1.54 -4.64
C ALA A 80 -0.23 -0.16 -4.82
N ASN A 81 -1.37 -0.10 -5.50
CA ASN A 81 -2.23 1.09 -5.45
C ASN A 81 -2.92 1.19 -4.08
N HIS A 82 -3.38 2.38 -3.72
CA HIS A 82 -3.85 2.66 -2.36
C HIS A 82 -5.24 3.31 -2.34
N PRO A 83 -6.31 2.63 -2.79
CA PRO A 83 -7.66 3.19 -2.81
C PRO A 83 -8.26 3.43 -1.41
N THR A 84 -7.92 2.61 -0.41
CA THR A 84 -8.60 2.61 0.89
C THR A 84 -7.63 2.61 2.09
N LEU A 85 -8.16 2.84 3.28
CA LEU A 85 -7.36 2.74 4.51
C LEU A 85 -6.91 1.29 4.82
N LEU A 86 -7.65 0.28 4.35
CA LEU A 86 -7.40 -1.11 4.71
C LEU A 86 -6.35 -1.81 3.83
N ASP A 87 -5.89 -1.18 2.75
CA ASP A 87 -4.95 -1.81 1.82
C ASP A 87 -3.63 -2.20 2.51
N ALA A 88 -3.08 -1.29 3.33
CA ALA A 88 -1.89 -1.58 4.13
C ALA A 88 -2.16 -2.68 5.17
N VAL A 89 -3.38 -2.72 5.74
CA VAL A 89 -3.79 -3.78 6.68
C VAL A 89 -3.75 -5.14 5.99
N PHE A 90 -4.31 -5.25 4.78
CA PHE A 90 -4.28 -6.48 4.00
C PHE A 90 -2.85 -6.90 3.67
N LEU A 91 -2.04 -6.00 3.11
CA LEU A 91 -0.68 -6.35 2.72
C LEU A 91 0.17 -6.79 3.92
N ILE A 92 0.08 -6.10 5.07
CA ILE A 92 0.79 -6.49 6.29
C ILE A 92 0.26 -7.82 6.84
N ALA A 93 -1.05 -8.07 6.75
CA ALA A 93 -1.67 -9.31 7.21
C ALA A 93 -1.17 -10.53 6.42
N PHE A 94 -1.04 -10.39 5.10
CA PHE A 94 -0.73 -11.50 4.19
C PHE A 94 0.74 -11.55 3.73
N THR A 95 1.57 -10.58 4.15
CA THR A 95 3.02 -10.59 3.91
C THR A 95 3.76 -10.52 5.25
N PRO A 96 3.80 -11.60 6.02
CA PRO A 96 4.50 -11.60 7.31
C PRO A 96 5.97 -11.27 7.13
N GLN A 97 6.55 -10.51 8.09
CA GLN A 97 7.94 -10.03 8.07
C GLN A 97 8.25 -8.92 7.06
N ALA A 98 7.30 -8.48 6.21
CA ALA A 98 7.55 -7.35 5.34
C ALA A 98 7.80 -6.06 6.14
N VAL A 99 8.74 -5.28 5.66
CA VAL A 99 8.90 -3.87 6.06
C VAL A 99 7.92 -3.04 5.24
N CYS A 100 7.33 -2.02 5.84
CA CYS A 100 6.43 -1.13 5.12
C CYS A 100 7.01 0.28 5.08
N VAL A 101 6.90 0.94 3.93
CA VAL A 101 7.11 2.40 3.86
C VAL A 101 5.85 3.07 4.38
N ALA A 102 5.95 3.68 5.56
CA ALA A 102 4.83 4.25 6.29
C ALA A 102 4.86 5.78 6.27
N LYS A 103 3.68 6.40 6.36
CA LYS A 103 3.55 7.85 6.33
C LYS A 103 4.38 8.51 7.44
N HIS A 104 5.17 9.53 7.11
CA HIS A 104 6.02 10.27 8.06
C HIS A 104 5.27 10.72 9.34
N ALA A 105 4.02 11.15 9.19
CA ALA A 105 3.18 11.53 10.33
C ALA A 105 3.01 10.40 11.38
N MET A 106 3.14 9.11 11.01
CA MET A 106 3.06 8.00 11.96
C MET A 106 4.28 7.93 12.87
N PHE A 107 5.44 8.41 12.42
CA PHE A 107 6.67 8.49 13.21
C PHE A 107 6.63 9.63 14.23
N ARG A 108 5.82 10.66 13.99
CA ARG A 108 5.63 11.80 14.89
C ARG A 108 4.48 11.58 15.89
N ASN A 109 3.49 10.77 15.52
CA ASN A 109 2.32 10.53 16.36
C ASN A 109 2.69 9.61 17.54
N PRO A 110 2.48 10.02 18.81
CA PRO A 110 2.84 9.24 19.99
C PRO A 110 2.21 7.85 20.05
N LEU A 111 1.02 7.66 19.47
CA LEU A 111 0.31 6.37 19.45
C LEU A 111 0.88 5.38 18.42
N THR A 112 1.46 5.87 17.32
CA THR A 112 1.94 5.00 16.24
C THR A 112 3.46 4.93 16.11
N ARG A 113 4.20 5.94 16.62
CA ARG A 113 5.67 5.98 16.54
C ARG A 113 6.34 4.75 17.13
N SER A 114 5.78 4.23 18.22
CA SER A 114 6.30 3.03 18.87
C SER A 114 6.18 1.80 17.97
N VAL A 115 5.06 1.69 17.26
CA VAL A 115 4.76 0.58 16.35
C VAL A 115 5.71 0.60 15.16
N VAL A 116 5.79 1.74 14.44
CA VAL A 116 6.62 1.84 13.23
C VAL A 116 8.11 1.69 13.54
N ALA A 117 8.57 2.23 14.68
CA ALA A 117 9.96 2.09 15.12
C ALA A 117 10.30 0.66 15.52
N ALA A 118 9.45 -0.02 16.32
CA ALA A 118 9.67 -1.40 16.73
C ALA A 118 9.63 -2.37 15.55
N ALA A 119 8.80 -2.11 14.54
CA ALA A 119 8.75 -2.89 13.32
C ALA A 119 9.93 -2.61 12.37
N GLY A 120 10.67 -1.51 12.58
CA GLY A 120 11.73 -1.06 11.68
C GLY A 120 11.18 -0.65 10.32
N TYR A 121 10.03 0.04 10.31
CA TYR A 121 9.43 0.58 9.08
C TYR A 121 10.19 1.81 8.60
N VAL A 122 10.10 2.09 7.31
CA VAL A 122 10.78 3.23 6.66
C VAL A 122 9.79 4.39 6.53
N SER A 123 10.23 5.63 6.78
CA SER A 123 9.40 6.83 6.58
C SER A 123 9.23 7.13 5.10
N ASN A 124 8.02 7.56 4.67
CA ASN A 124 7.76 7.95 3.29
C ASN A 124 8.19 9.41 2.97
N GLU A 125 8.94 10.05 3.85
CA GLU A 125 9.53 11.35 3.54
C GLU A 125 10.52 11.16 2.38
N LEU A 126 10.20 11.78 1.22
CA LEU A 126 10.95 11.62 -0.03
C LEU A 126 12.31 12.29 0.05
N THR A 127 13.22 11.68 0.80
CA THR A 127 14.60 12.10 0.97
C THR A 127 15.54 11.03 0.38
N ALA A 128 16.80 11.40 0.17
CA ALA A 128 17.84 10.44 -0.21
C ALA A 128 17.94 9.32 0.84
N ASP A 129 17.84 9.67 2.13
CA ASP A 129 17.86 8.72 3.25
C ASP A 129 16.76 7.67 3.17
N MET A 130 15.55 8.06 2.77
CA MET A 130 14.45 7.11 2.58
C MET A 130 14.79 6.07 1.51
N ILE A 131 15.34 6.52 0.39
CA ILE A 131 15.72 5.63 -0.72
C ILE A 131 16.83 4.68 -0.26
N GLU A 132 17.84 5.18 0.46
CA GLU A 132 18.93 4.35 1.00
C GLU A 132 18.46 3.34 2.03
N GLN A 133 17.61 3.76 2.97
CA GLN A 133 17.03 2.86 3.96
C GLN A 133 16.19 1.77 3.30
N ALA A 134 15.32 2.14 2.34
CA ALA A 134 14.49 1.20 1.60
C ALA A 134 15.33 0.22 0.77
N ALA A 135 16.36 0.72 0.08
CA ALA A 135 17.32 -0.11 -0.65
C ALA A 135 18.09 -1.06 0.27
N GLY A 136 18.52 -0.57 1.44
CA GLY A 136 19.19 -1.38 2.46
C GLY A 136 18.31 -2.52 2.98
N VAL A 137 17.00 -2.30 3.14
CA VAL A 137 16.03 -3.35 3.51
C VAL A 137 16.02 -4.47 2.47
N LEU A 138 15.92 -4.12 1.18
CA LEU A 138 15.90 -5.11 0.10
C LEU A 138 17.24 -5.83 -0.06
N ALA A 139 18.36 -5.10 0.02
CA ALA A 139 19.71 -5.66 -0.06
C ALA A 139 19.97 -6.66 1.09
N ALA A 140 19.38 -6.43 2.27
CA ALA A 140 19.42 -7.36 3.40
C ALA A 140 18.51 -8.60 3.20
N GLY A 141 17.91 -8.77 2.03
CA GLY A 141 17.03 -9.88 1.69
C GLY A 141 15.64 -9.79 2.35
N GLN A 142 15.23 -8.63 2.86
CA GLN A 142 13.90 -8.45 3.42
C GLN A 142 12.91 -8.03 2.33
N CYS A 143 11.62 -8.33 2.54
CA CYS A 143 10.54 -7.87 1.68
C CYS A 143 10.11 -6.46 2.11
N LEU A 144 9.84 -5.59 1.13
CA LEU A 144 9.43 -4.20 1.33
C LEU A 144 8.09 -3.92 0.66
N ILE A 145 7.15 -3.32 1.37
CA ILE A 145 5.87 -2.85 0.83
C ILE A 145 5.95 -1.33 0.61
N MET A 146 5.63 -0.89 -0.60
CA MET A 146 5.53 0.52 -0.95
C MET A 146 4.23 0.82 -1.70
N PHE A 147 3.64 1.98 -1.39
CA PHE A 147 2.55 2.57 -2.14
C PHE A 147 3.12 3.74 -2.95
N PRO A 148 3.32 3.62 -4.26
CA PRO A 148 3.99 4.65 -5.06
C PRO A 148 3.19 5.96 -5.12
N GLU A 149 1.90 5.94 -4.80
CA GLU A 149 1.06 7.14 -4.69
C GLU A 149 1.39 8.02 -3.47
N ALA A 150 2.15 7.50 -2.49
CA ALA A 150 2.47 8.14 -1.20
C ALA A 150 1.25 8.60 -0.37
N THR A 151 0.06 8.50 -0.91
CA THR A 151 -1.22 8.81 -0.26
C THR A 151 -2.32 7.93 -0.85
N ARG A 152 -3.49 7.85 -0.22
CA ARG A 152 -4.63 7.13 -0.79
C ARG A 152 -5.09 7.76 -2.10
N SER A 153 -5.41 6.91 -3.09
CA SER A 153 -5.97 7.31 -4.38
C SER A 153 -7.24 8.15 -4.19
N ARG A 154 -7.49 9.05 -5.11
CA ARG A 154 -8.78 9.75 -5.19
C ARG A 154 -9.63 9.10 -6.28
N ALA A 155 -10.87 8.76 -5.95
CA ALA A 155 -11.81 8.19 -6.91
C ALA A 155 -11.96 9.10 -8.14
N GLY A 156 -11.90 8.51 -9.34
CA GLY A 156 -12.04 9.24 -10.60
C GLY A 156 -10.83 10.11 -11.02
N GLN A 157 -9.71 10.03 -10.29
CA GLN A 157 -8.47 10.72 -10.69
C GLN A 157 -7.46 9.73 -11.27
N PRO A 158 -6.60 10.15 -12.22
CA PRO A 158 -5.50 9.33 -12.72
C PRO A 158 -4.57 8.88 -11.60
N LEU A 159 -3.97 7.70 -11.77
CA LEU A 159 -2.92 7.24 -10.87
C LEU A 159 -1.70 8.17 -10.98
N SER A 160 -1.22 8.63 -9.85
CA SER A 160 -0.04 9.48 -9.76
C SER A 160 1.02 8.78 -8.93
N PHE A 161 2.07 8.30 -9.58
CA PHE A 161 3.16 7.57 -8.94
C PHE A 161 4.39 8.44 -8.75
N HIS A 162 4.87 8.51 -7.52
CA HIS A 162 6.16 9.11 -7.19
C HIS A 162 7.30 8.16 -7.53
N ARG A 163 8.41 8.68 -8.01
CA ARG A 163 9.57 7.89 -8.47
C ARG A 163 10.31 7.12 -7.37
N GLY A 164 9.94 7.29 -6.10
CA GLY A 164 10.60 6.63 -4.97
C GLY A 164 10.62 5.11 -5.09
N ALA A 165 9.47 4.49 -5.40
CA ALA A 165 9.36 3.04 -5.56
C ALA A 165 10.20 2.53 -6.75
N ALA A 166 10.16 3.22 -7.89
CA ALA A 166 10.95 2.90 -9.06
C ALA A 166 12.46 3.00 -8.77
N ASN A 167 12.88 4.07 -8.08
CA ASN A 167 14.28 4.27 -7.72
C ASN A 167 14.80 3.14 -6.81
N VAL A 168 14.03 2.81 -5.76
CA VAL A 168 14.36 1.72 -4.83
C VAL A 168 14.40 0.37 -5.57
N GLY A 169 13.42 0.11 -6.45
CA GLY A 169 13.33 -1.12 -7.24
C GLY A 169 14.57 -1.35 -8.11
N ILE A 170 14.96 -0.33 -8.90
CA ILE A 170 16.14 -0.42 -9.78
C ILE A 170 17.41 -0.65 -8.99
N ARG A 171 17.58 0.05 -7.85
CA ARG A 171 18.80 -0.02 -7.05
C ARG A 171 19.01 -1.34 -6.34
N ALA A 172 17.94 -1.95 -5.80
CA ALA A 172 18.12 -3.00 -4.81
C ALA A 172 17.10 -4.14 -4.84
N ALA A 173 15.98 -4.02 -5.53
CA ALA A 173 15.00 -5.10 -5.57
C ALA A 173 15.51 -6.29 -6.39
N ARG A 174 15.32 -7.51 -5.89
CA ARG A 174 15.50 -8.72 -6.71
C ARG A 174 14.36 -8.88 -7.70
N GLN A 175 13.15 -8.53 -7.25
CA GLN A 175 11.93 -8.54 -8.04
C GLN A 175 10.99 -7.44 -7.57
N VAL A 176 10.18 -6.91 -8.47
CA VAL A 176 9.13 -5.91 -8.17
C VAL A 176 7.79 -6.54 -8.51
N THR A 177 7.01 -6.83 -7.48
CA THR A 177 5.73 -7.52 -7.60
C THR A 177 4.58 -6.52 -7.42
N PRO A 178 3.75 -6.28 -8.45
CA PRO A 178 2.58 -5.43 -8.33
C PRO A 178 1.44 -6.15 -7.63
N VAL A 179 0.69 -5.42 -6.79
CA VAL A 179 -0.55 -5.89 -6.18
C VAL A 179 -1.66 -4.90 -6.51
N TYR A 180 -2.64 -5.35 -7.28
CA TYR A 180 -3.78 -4.56 -7.70
C TYR A 180 -4.89 -4.69 -6.68
N ILE A 181 -5.27 -3.58 -6.05
CA ILE A 181 -6.26 -3.55 -4.98
C ILE A 181 -7.51 -2.84 -5.45
N ARG A 182 -8.66 -3.49 -5.26
CA ARG A 182 -9.99 -2.94 -5.54
C ARG A 182 -10.87 -3.04 -4.31
N CYS A 183 -11.78 -2.09 -4.17
CA CYS A 183 -12.82 -2.09 -3.16
C CYS A 183 -14.14 -1.66 -3.79
N GLN A 184 -15.16 -2.50 -3.71
CA GLN A 184 -16.50 -2.21 -4.27
C GLN A 184 -17.61 -2.59 -3.27
N PRO A 185 -18.53 -1.65 -2.93
CA PRO A 185 -18.41 -0.21 -3.20
C PRO A 185 -17.20 0.38 -2.50
N ILE A 186 -16.62 1.43 -3.08
CA ILE A 186 -15.46 2.10 -2.50
C ILE A 186 -15.83 2.71 -1.14
N THR A 187 -14.92 2.60 -0.18
CA THR A 187 -15.09 3.11 1.18
C THR A 187 -13.74 3.40 1.82
N LEU A 188 -13.73 4.15 2.93
CA LEU A 188 -12.52 4.51 3.67
C LEU A 188 -11.48 5.23 2.80
N THR A 189 -11.96 6.02 1.85
CA THR A 189 -11.14 6.83 0.98
C THR A 189 -10.50 8.00 1.73
N LYS A 190 -9.62 8.76 1.06
CA LYS A 190 -8.96 9.92 1.68
C LYS A 190 -9.98 10.99 2.06
N GLY A 191 -10.01 11.37 3.35
CA GLY A 191 -10.96 12.35 3.90
C GLY A 191 -12.31 11.78 4.31
N GLU A 192 -12.59 10.51 3.98
CA GLU A 192 -13.82 9.85 4.43
C GLU A 192 -13.69 9.37 5.88
N PRO A 193 -14.65 9.70 6.75
CA PRO A 193 -14.62 9.24 8.13
C PRO A 193 -14.89 7.74 8.21
N TRP A 194 -14.19 7.05 9.11
CA TRP A 194 -14.27 5.59 9.27
C TRP A 194 -15.69 5.07 9.64
N TYR A 195 -16.53 5.91 10.23
CA TYR A 195 -17.90 5.58 10.60
C TYR A 195 -18.92 5.69 9.46
N ARG A 196 -18.51 6.16 8.29
CA ARG A 196 -19.35 6.19 7.08
C ARG A 196 -19.40 4.80 6.45
N VAL A 197 -20.35 3.99 6.91
CA VAL A 197 -20.53 2.62 6.42
C VAL A 197 -21.35 2.64 5.12
N PRO A 198 -20.85 2.06 4.02
CA PRO A 198 -21.57 2.05 2.75
C PRO A 198 -22.86 1.21 2.83
N ALA A 199 -23.85 1.55 1.98
CA ALA A 199 -25.13 0.86 1.95
C ALA A 199 -25.02 -0.63 1.57
N ARG A 200 -24.06 -1.00 0.73
CA ARG A 200 -23.71 -2.39 0.39
C ARG A 200 -22.42 -2.78 1.11
N ARG A 201 -22.26 -4.08 1.39
CA ARG A 201 -21.05 -4.60 2.02
C ARG A 201 -19.86 -4.44 1.06
N PRO A 202 -18.78 -3.79 1.49
CA PRO A 202 -17.59 -3.66 0.66
C PRO A 202 -16.93 -5.01 0.45
N HIS A 203 -16.52 -5.24 -0.78
CA HIS A 203 -15.72 -6.39 -1.19
C HIS A 203 -14.34 -5.90 -1.61
N PHE A 204 -13.30 -6.48 -1.02
CA PHE A 204 -11.91 -6.21 -1.35
C PHE A 204 -11.36 -7.33 -2.22
N SER A 205 -10.81 -6.97 -3.35
CA SER A 205 -10.10 -7.91 -4.24
C SER A 205 -8.64 -7.48 -4.35
N LEU A 206 -7.73 -8.38 -3.96
CA LEU A 206 -6.29 -8.19 -4.06
C LEU A 206 -5.75 -9.22 -5.06
N ILE A 207 -5.13 -8.74 -6.11
CA ILE A 207 -4.58 -9.59 -7.16
C ILE A 207 -3.09 -9.33 -7.25
N VAL A 208 -2.30 -10.35 -6.94
CA VAL A 208 -0.84 -10.31 -7.08
C VAL A 208 -0.50 -10.61 -8.52
N GLY A 209 0.06 -9.62 -9.21
CA GLY A 209 0.49 -9.75 -10.60
C GLY A 209 1.80 -10.52 -10.76
N ASP A 210 2.25 -10.62 -12.00
CA ASP A 210 3.58 -11.11 -12.30
C ASP A 210 4.63 -10.03 -12.08
N ASP A 211 5.85 -10.43 -11.77
CA ASP A 211 6.93 -9.50 -11.49
C ASP A 211 7.22 -8.60 -12.69
N LEU A 212 7.45 -7.33 -12.42
CA LEU A 212 7.82 -6.35 -13.43
C LEU A 212 9.31 -6.50 -13.77
N ASP A 213 9.62 -6.60 -15.06
CA ASP A 213 10.99 -6.71 -15.52
C ASP A 213 11.78 -5.42 -15.22
N LEU A 214 12.98 -5.59 -14.70
CA LEU A 214 13.91 -4.52 -14.33
C LEU A 214 15.14 -4.44 -15.24
N ASP A 215 15.40 -5.48 -16.04
CA ASP A 215 16.69 -5.63 -16.72
C ASP A 215 16.93 -4.51 -17.74
N GLU A 216 15.93 -4.20 -18.54
CA GLU A 216 15.95 -3.10 -19.49
C GLU A 216 16.31 -1.75 -18.81
N PHE A 217 15.76 -1.49 -17.62
CA PHE A 217 15.97 -0.22 -16.91
C PHE A 217 17.32 -0.14 -16.20
N ARG A 218 17.87 -1.28 -15.77
CA ARG A 218 19.18 -1.37 -15.12
C ARG A 218 20.34 -1.11 -16.08
N THR A 219 20.13 -1.33 -17.37
CA THR A 219 21.12 -1.05 -18.41
C THR A 219 21.14 0.41 -18.86
N MET A 220 20.19 1.24 -18.42
CA MET A 220 20.12 2.65 -18.80
C MET A 220 21.29 3.47 -18.25
N PRO A 221 21.71 4.55 -18.96
CA PRO A 221 22.90 5.34 -18.63
C PRO A 221 22.90 5.99 -17.25
N SER A 222 21.72 6.23 -16.67
CA SER A 222 21.63 6.85 -15.35
C SER A 222 20.40 6.40 -14.58
N ILE A 223 20.53 6.31 -13.25
CA ILE A 223 19.43 5.95 -12.34
C ILE A 223 18.24 6.93 -12.43
N PRO A 224 18.41 8.25 -12.55
CA PRO A 224 17.29 9.16 -12.73
C PRO A 224 16.46 8.88 -13.99
N LEU A 225 17.11 8.57 -15.12
CA LEU A 225 16.45 8.22 -16.37
C LEU A 225 15.72 6.88 -16.23
N ALA A 226 16.41 5.86 -15.76
CA ALA A 226 15.86 4.53 -15.49
C ALA A 226 14.63 4.59 -14.56
N SER A 227 14.75 5.33 -13.46
CA SER A 227 13.63 5.47 -12.49
C SER A 227 12.43 6.19 -13.09
N ARG A 228 12.65 7.16 -14.01
CA ARG A 228 11.55 7.83 -14.72
C ARG A 228 10.83 6.86 -15.64
N ALA A 229 11.58 6.13 -16.45
CA ALA A 229 11.04 5.18 -17.43
C ALA A 229 10.32 4.03 -16.73
N PHE A 230 10.94 3.44 -15.70
CA PHE A 230 10.31 2.36 -14.93
C PHE A 230 9.06 2.81 -14.16
N ASN A 231 9.06 4.03 -13.62
CA ASN A 231 7.88 4.59 -12.96
C ASN A 231 6.70 4.74 -13.91
N GLU A 232 6.95 5.17 -15.15
CA GLU A 232 5.92 5.25 -16.19
C GLU A 232 5.41 3.86 -16.60
N ARG A 233 6.29 2.92 -16.86
CA ARG A 233 5.94 1.52 -17.15
C ARG A 233 5.09 0.91 -16.04
N MET A 234 5.49 1.12 -14.78
CA MET A 234 4.74 0.66 -13.61
C MET A 234 3.35 1.29 -13.55
N ARG A 235 3.22 2.60 -13.80
CA ARG A 235 1.94 3.30 -13.84
C ARG A 235 1.02 2.75 -14.94
N GLU A 236 1.53 2.58 -16.16
CA GLU A 236 0.79 2.01 -17.29
C GLU A 236 0.31 0.59 -17.00
N ASN A 237 1.16 -0.23 -16.39
CA ASN A 237 0.80 -1.58 -15.96
C ASN A 237 -0.38 -1.56 -14.98
N PHE A 238 -0.32 -0.70 -13.96
CA PHE A 238 -1.42 -0.58 -12.99
C PHE A 238 -2.71 -0.06 -13.63
N GLU A 239 -2.65 0.93 -14.51
CA GLU A 239 -3.83 1.46 -15.22
C GLU A 239 -4.46 0.37 -16.10
N SER A 240 -3.66 -0.36 -16.86
CA SER A 240 -4.11 -1.45 -17.72
C SER A 240 -4.81 -2.54 -16.92
N GLU A 241 -4.16 -3.04 -15.86
CA GLU A 241 -4.70 -4.13 -15.06
C GLU A 241 -5.93 -3.73 -14.25
N LEU A 242 -5.95 -2.55 -13.65
CA LEU A 242 -7.12 -2.05 -12.93
C LEU A 242 -8.31 -1.82 -13.87
N ASN A 243 -8.07 -1.38 -15.11
CA ASN A 243 -9.12 -1.26 -16.14
C ASN A 243 -9.65 -2.64 -16.54
N ARG A 244 -8.77 -3.62 -16.78
CA ARG A 244 -9.14 -5.00 -17.09
C ARG A 244 -10.00 -5.62 -15.99
N LEU A 245 -9.71 -5.29 -14.75
CA LEU A 245 -10.48 -5.73 -13.58
C LEU A 245 -11.80 -4.96 -13.38
N GLY A 246 -12.13 -3.98 -14.26
CA GLY A 246 -13.38 -3.22 -14.20
C GLY A 246 -13.47 -2.24 -13.02
N GLY A 247 -12.34 -1.76 -12.48
CA GLY A 247 -12.28 -0.95 -11.27
C GLY A 247 -11.68 0.44 -11.39
N TYR A 248 -11.12 0.79 -12.53
CA TYR A 248 -10.50 2.09 -12.76
C TYR A 248 -11.03 2.71 -14.05
N THR A 249 -11.91 3.70 -13.95
CA THR A 249 -12.26 4.56 -15.07
C THR A 249 -11.32 5.77 -15.04
N ALA A 250 -10.23 5.71 -15.82
CA ALA A 250 -9.47 6.90 -16.15
C ALA A 250 -10.39 7.91 -16.83
N PRO A 251 -10.30 9.22 -16.53
CA PRO A 251 -10.98 10.21 -17.34
C PRO A 251 -10.46 10.06 -18.79
N ARG A 252 -11.38 9.93 -19.76
CA ARG A 252 -11.00 9.95 -21.17
C ARG A 252 -10.28 11.26 -21.45
N THR A 253 -8.96 11.22 -21.59
CA THR A 253 -8.19 12.32 -22.14
C THR A 253 -8.54 12.44 -23.63
N GLY A 254 -9.18 13.55 -24.03
CA GLY A 254 -9.29 13.93 -25.42
C GLY A 254 -10.66 13.72 -26.06
N ALA A 255 -11.62 14.56 -25.69
CA ALA A 255 -12.50 15.12 -26.69
C ALA A 255 -11.86 16.44 -27.14
N SER A 256 -11.16 16.42 -28.26
CA SER A 256 -10.74 17.58 -29.01
C SER A 256 -11.99 18.48 -29.21
N THR A 257 -12.00 19.63 -28.56
CA THR A 257 -12.87 20.76 -28.94
C THR A 257 -12.30 21.35 -30.21
N GLY A 258 -12.67 20.74 -31.31
CA GLY A 258 -12.61 21.32 -32.66
C GLY A 258 -14.01 21.27 -33.22
N ASP A 259 -14.68 22.40 -33.19
CA ASP A 259 -15.74 22.84 -34.10
C ASP A 259 -16.75 23.72 -33.35
N ALA A 260 -16.37 24.97 -33.15
CA ALA A 260 -17.34 26.03 -32.92
C ALA A 260 -16.75 27.39 -33.36
N GLU A 261 -16.41 27.49 -34.65
CA GLU A 261 -16.20 28.79 -35.28
C GLU A 261 -16.69 28.72 -36.72
N SER A 262 -17.92 29.10 -36.90
CA SER A 262 -18.47 29.68 -38.16
C SER A 262 -20.00 29.70 -38.09
N ARG A 263 -20.56 30.78 -37.55
CA ARG A 263 -21.86 31.32 -37.93
C ARG A 263 -22.19 32.57 -37.11
N GLN A 264 -21.57 33.66 -37.48
CA GLN A 264 -22.17 34.99 -37.32
C GLN A 264 -21.62 35.89 -38.43
N ILE A 265 -22.34 35.99 -39.54
CA ILE A 265 -22.47 37.14 -40.41
C ILE A 265 -23.76 36.90 -41.18
N GLY A 266 -24.77 37.74 -40.96
CA GLY A 266 -26.01 37.79 -41.65
C GLY A 266 -27.03 38.61 -40.88
#